data_2864431552318103f05a16fed45e54a0
#
_entry.id   2864431552318103f05a16fed45e54a0
#
_cell.length_a   1.000
_cell.length_b   1.000
_cell.length_c   1.000
_cell.angle_alpha   90.00
_cell.angle_beta   90.00
_cell.angle_gamma   90.00
#
_symmetry.space_group_name_H-M   'P 1'
#
loop_
_entity.id
_entity.type
_entity.pdbx_description
1 polymer ?
#
loop_
_entity_poly.entity_id
_entity_poly.type
_entity_poly.pdbx_seq_one_letter_code
_entity_poly.pdbx_strand_id
1 'polypeptide(L)'
;MLKNKTIAVVIPAYNEETQIRDVIESMPDFVDKIVIVNDCSKDSTAEIVKSFWSTKDNDGIAIKNSLDIVIEGRFERANRVMQNQIKEEFKYFVPSEVMNVNPESERIILINQLQNAGVGSAIARGYKWCKDYNIDCTAVMAGDGQMDPAELESICTPVVVENIDYVKGNRLIHRSALLVIPKVRYIGNSVLSILTKVASGYWHVSDTQTGYTAISLRALHSIRLYDIYKSYGMPNDMLVKLNIAFCTLREVEIKPIYDIGEKSKMKIGKVIPRISWLLFKSFFKRLWLKYLFRDFHPLFLLYNLGFFLLICSVPYFLKIMNAFIGQTEIGTLPVLAFFFLFISGIQFLLFAMWMDIQDNERLNR
;
A
#
# COMPACT_ATOMS: atom_id res chain seq x y z
N MET A 1 -18.43 16.37 0.87
CA MET A 1 -18.54 15.55 2.11
C MET A 1 -19.43 14.33 1.91
N LEU A 2 -18.98 13.19 2.39
CA LEU A 2 -19.76 11.95 2.39
C LEU A 2 -20.14 11.62 3.85
N LYS A 3 -21.46 11.61 4.18
CA LYS A 3 -21.94 11.35 5.56
C LYS A 3 -21.28 12.22 6.64
N ASN A 4 -21.11 13.50 6.37
CA ASN A 4 -20.46 14.50 7.25
C ASN A 4 -18.97 14.24 7.54
N LYS A 5 -18.30 13.44 6.70
CA LYS A 5 -16.85 13.18 6.74
C LYS A 5 -16.16 13.84 5.57
N THR A 6 -14.97 14.35 5.81
CA THR A 6 -14.15 14.97 4.77
C THR A 6 -13.46 13.93 3.91
N ILE A 7 -13.56 14.09 2.58
CA ILE A 7 -12.98 13.20 1.59
C ILE A 7 -11.92 13.93 0.77
N ALA A 8 -10.73 13.37 0.69
CA ALA A 8 -9.72 13.81 -0.26
C ALA A 8 -9.37 12.70 -1.25
N VAL A 9 -9.04 13.09 -2.46
CA VAL A 9 -8.48 12.20 -3.48
C VAL A 9 -7.06 12.64 -3.79
N VAL A 10 -6.09 11.75 -3.60
CA VAL A 10 -4.69 11.94 -3.97
C VAL A 10 -4.46 11.39 -5.36
N ILE A 11 -3.98 12.24 -6.26
CA ILE A 11 -3.69 11.92 -7.65
C ILE A 11 -2.19 12.07 -7.89
N PRO A 12 -1.41 10.97 -7.90
CA PRO A 12 -0.03 11.01 -8.36
C PRO A 12 0.00 11.23 -9.87
N ALA A 13 0.74 12.25 -10.33
CA ALA A 13 0.84 12.59 -11.75
C ALA A 13 2.31 12.69 -12.19
N TYR A 14 2.66 12.06 -13.32
CA TYR A 14 3.95 12.19 -13.97
C TYR A 14 3.82 12.10 -15.49
N ASN A 15 3.89 13.25 -16.17
CA ASN A 15 3.67 13.40 -17.61
C ASN A 15 2.29 12.86 -18.02
N GLU A 16 1.23 13.46 -17.47
CA GLU A 16 -0.18 13.11 -17.70
C GLU A 16 -0.98 14.29 -18.31
N GLU A 17 -0.34 15.15 -19.10
CA GLU A 17 -0.96 16.34 -19.71
C GLU A 17 -2.21 16.01 -20.55
N THR A 18 -2.27 14.80 -21.13
CA THR A 18 -3.39 14.38 -21.98
C THR A 18 -4.63 13.95 -21.20
N GLN A 19 -4.49 13.56 -19.93
CA GLN A 19 -5.57 12.91 -19.19
C GLN A 19 -5.93 13.62 -17.88
N ILE A 20 -5.00 14.40 -17.31
CA ILE A 20 -5.19 15.01 -15.99
C ILE A 20 -6.40 15.96 -15.95
N ARG A 21 -6.74 16.63 -17.06
CA ARG A 21 -7.92 17.48 -17.18
C ARG A 21 -9.19 16.69 -16.96
N ASP A 22 -9.36 15.61 -17.73
CA ASP A 22 -10.56 14.77 -17.69
C ASP A 22 -10.73 14.12 -16.29
N VAL A 23 -9.62 13.73 -15.67
CA VAL A 23 -9.60 13.16 -14.31
C VAL A 23 -10.08 14.20 -13.28
N ILE A 24 -9.67 15.47 -13.39
CA ILE A 24 -10.11 16.54 -12.48
C ILE A 24 -11.60 16.87 -12.71
N GLU A 25 -12.02 17.03 -13.96
CA GLU A 25 -13.41 17.39 -14.33
C GLU A 25 -14.41 16.28 -13.99
N SER A 26 -13.98 15.01 -14.00
CA SER A 26 -14.82 13.87 -13.65
C SER A 26 -14.96 13.60 -12.15
N MET A 27 -14.29 14.41 -11.27
CA MET A 27 -14.35 14.21 -9.84
C MET A 27 -15.75 14.44 -9.27
N PRO A 28 -16.32 13.48 -8.51
CA PRO A 28 -17.64 13.64 -7.91
C PRO A 28 -17.70 14.81 -6.91
N ASP A 29 -18.87 15.41 -6.77
CA ASP A 29 -19.10 16.58 -5.89
C ASP A 29 -18.88 16.29 -4.40
N PHE A 30 -19.00 15.03 -3.97
CA PHE A 30 -18.77 14.67 -2.57
C PHE A 30 -17.27 14.72 -2.17
N VAL A 31 -16.35 14.83 -3.15
CA VAL A 31 -14.92 14.98 -2.92
C VAL A 31 -14.62 16.43 -2.52
N ASP A 32 -14.14 16.62 -1.31
CA ASP A 32 -13.88 17.93 -0.73
C ASP A 32 -12.53 18.51 -1.18
N LYS A 33 -11.52 17.65 -1.34
CA LYS A 33 -10.17 18.06 -1.75
C LYS A 33 -9.60 17.10 -2.80
N ILE A 34 -9.01 17.68 -3.84
CA ILE A 34 -8.30 16.96 -4.91
C ILE A 34 -6.82 17.34 -4.79
N VAL A 35 -6.01 16.41 -4.31
CA VAL A 35 -4.58 16.64 -4.03
C VAL A 35 -3.74 16.03 -5.14
N ILE A 36 -3.36 16.83 -6.12
CA ILE A 36 -2.50 16.42 -7.23
C ILE A 36 -1.05 16.52 -6.78
N VAL A 37 -0.32 15.42 -6.82
CA VAL A 37 1.11 15.40 -6.53
C VAL A 37 1.88 15.17 -7.83
N ASN A 38 2.44 16.22 -8.34
CA ASN A 38 3.26 16.22 -9.55
C ASN A 38 4.67 15.73 -9.22
N ASP A 39 5.04 14.57 -9.75
CA ASP A 39 6.34 13.91 -9.53
C ASP A 39 7.41 14.43 -10.50
N CYS A 40 7.58 15.76 -10.55
CA CYS A 40 8.53 16.45 -11.43
C CYS A 40 8.27 16.18 -12.93
N SER A 41 7.03 16.39 -13.39
CA SER A 41 6.66 16.27 -14.82
C SER A 41 7.45 17.26 -15.68
N LYS A 42 7.69 16.86 -16.93
CA LYS A 42 8.41 17.67 -17.94
C LYS A 42 7.48 18.26 -19.01
N ASP A 43 6.21 17.89 -18.95
CA ASP A 43 5.13 18.33 -19.83
C ASP A 43 4.26 19.41 -19.16
N SER A 44 3.14 19.75 -19.76
CA SER A 44 2.21 20.78 -19.28
C SER A 44 1.28 20.32 -18.15
N THR A 45 1.56 19.18 -17.49
CA THR A 45 0.70 18.66 -16.41
C THR A 45 0.43 19.69 -15.31
N ALA A 46 1.47 20.37 -14.82
CA ALA A 46 1.32 21.35 -13.74
C ALA A 46 0.54 22.61 -14.17
N GLU A 47 0.75 23.09 -15.39
CA GLU A 47 0.07 24.25 -15.97
C GLU A 47 -1.43 23.97 -16.15
N ILE A 48 -1.79 22.76 -16.60
CA ILE A 48 -3.19 22.34 -16.73
C ILE A 48 -3.88 22.36 -15.37
N VAL A 49 -3.26 21.81 -14.33
CA VAL A 49 -3.82 21.85 -12.97
C VAL A 49 -4.01 23.28 -12.48
N LYS A 50 -3.05 24.17 -12.70
CA LYS A 50 -3.15 25.59 -12.31
C LYS A 50 -4.28 26.33 -13.03
N SER A 51 -4.66 25.91 -14.24
CA SER A 51 -5.77 26.55 -14.97
C SER A 51 -7.13 26.42 -14.27
N PHE A 52 -7.28 25.45 -13.38
CA PHE A 52 -8.50 25.26 -12.58
C PHE A 52 -8.61 26.21 -11.39
N TRP A 53 -7.54 26.87 -10.94
CA TRP A 53 -7.58 27.76 -9.79
C TRP A 53 -8.43 29.02 -10.00
N SER A 54 -8.60 29.46 -11.23
CA SER A 54 -9.42 30.61 -11.59
C SER A 54 -10.90 30.25 -11.81
N THR A 55 -11.28 28.98 -11.69
CA THR A 55 -12.66 28.52 -11.88
C THR A 55 -13.42 28.49 -10.54
N LYS A 56 -14.77 28.58 -10.61
CA LYS A 56 -15.63 28.40 -9.43
C LYS A 56 -15.51 27.01 -8.80
N ASP A 57 -15.01 26.04 -9.55
CA ASP A 57 -14.83 24.64 -9.10
C ASP A 57 -13.69 24.50 -8.09
N ASN A 58 -12.89 25.55 -7.88
CA ASN A 58 -11.82 25.58 -6.88
C ASN A 58 -12.28 26.05 -5.49
N ASP A 59 -13.53 26.46 -5.33
CA ASP A 59 -14.08 26.79 -4.01
C ASP A 59 -14.28 25.49 -3.22
N GLY A 60 -13.53 25.34 -2.14
CA GLY A 60 -13.50 24.13 -1.31
C GLY A 60 -13.96 24.39 0.14
N ILE A 61 -14.16 23.30 0.86
CA ILE A 61 -14.44 23.38 2.29
C ILE A 61 -13.17 23.84 3.01
N ALA A 62 -13.32 24.83 3.90
CA ALA A 62 -12.22 25.30 4.74
C ALA A 62 -11.79 24.22 5.75
N ILE A 63 -10.52 23.86 5.70
CA ILE A 63 -9.88 22.90 6.62
C ILE A 63 -8.72 23.59 7.32
N LYS A 64 -8.34 23.08 8.50
CA LYS A 64 -7.21 23.64 9.27
C LYS A 64 -6.07 22.65 9.35
N ASN A 65 -4.84 23.17 9.21
CA ASN A 65 -3.65 22.37 9.43
C ASN A 65 -3.53 22.04 10.94
N SER A 66 -3.40 20.75 11.25
CA SER A 66 -3.23 20.27 12.63
C SER A 66 -1.93 20.76 13.27
N LEU A 67 -0.93 21.12 12.46
CA LEU A 67 0.35 21.63 12.94
C LEU A 67 0.29 23.08 13.44
N ASP A 68 -0.75 23.82 13.06
CA ASP A 68 -0.97 25.23 13.47
C ASP A 68 -1.80 25.33 14.76
N ILE A 69 -2.29 24.22 15.29
CA ILE A 69 -3.01 24.18 16.57
C ILE A 69 -2.02 24.42 17.70
N VAL A 70 -2.21 25.52 18.42
CA VAL A 70 -1.41 25.83 19.61
C VAL A 70 -1.82 24.86 20.72
N ILE A 71 -0.86 24.09 21.22
CA ILE A 71 -1.07 23.15 22.32
C ILE A 71 -0.53 23.78 23.60
N GLU A 72 -1.44 24.22 24.46
CA GLU A 72 -1.14 24.79 25.76
C GLU A 72 -1.68 23.90 26.89
N GLY A 73 -0.94 23.79 27.97
CA GLY A 73 -1.38 23.06 29.15
C GLY A 73 -0.29 22.21 29.79
N ARG A 74 -0.48 21.95 31.09
CA ARG A 74 0.48 21.17 31.90
C ARG A 74 0.62 19.72 31.44
N PHE A 75 -0.46 19.13 30.93
CA PHE A 75 -0.55 17.72 30.55
C PHE A 75 -0.28 17.48 29.05
N GLU A 76 -0.05 18.55 28.27
CA GLU A 76 0.06 18.51 26.82
C GLU A 76 1.49 18.20 26.28
N ARG A 77 2.41 17.78 27.17
CA ARG A 77 3.81 17.48 26.77
C ARG A 77 3.89 16.43 25.67
N ALA A 78 3.06 15.38 25.75
CA ALA A 78 3.06 14.30 24.74
C ALA A 78 2.63 14.84 23.38
N ASN A 79 1.58 15.65 23.32
CA ASN A 79 1.06 16.24 22.09
C ASN A 79 2.08 17.20 21.47
N ARG A 80 2.80 18.01 22.28
CA ARG A 80 3.89 18.87 21.77
C ARG A 80 5.05 18.06 21.17
N VAL A 81 5.43 16.97 21.82
CA VAL A 81 6.48 16.07 21.29
C VAL A 81 6.03 15.46 19.96
N MET A 82 4.77 15.01 19.87
CA MET A 82 4.21 14.47 18.63
C MET A 82 4.16 15.52 17.51
N GLN A 83 3.72 16.74 17.79
CA GLN A 83 3.73 17.82 16.78
C GLN A 83 5.14 18.13 16.27
N ASN A 84 6.11 18.21 17.16
CA ASN A 84 7.51 18.42 16.77
C ASN A 84 8.02 17.28 15.90
N GLN A 85 7.71 16.04 16.24
CA GLN A 85 8.06 14.87 15.45
C GLN A 85 7.41 14.92 14.05
N ILE A 86 6.13 15.30 13.95
CA ILE A 86 5.41 15.44 12.68
C ILE A 86 6.07 16.52 11.79
N LYS A 87 6.50 17.66 12.38
CA LYS A 87 7.25 18.71 11.65
C LYS A 87 8.59 18.19 11.15
N GLU A 88 9.31 17.41 11.98
CA GLU A 88 10.57 16.84 11.59
C GLU A 88 10.47 15.73 10.53
N GLU A 89 9.34 15.04 10.44
CA GLU A 89 9.09 14.01 9.42
C GLU A 89 9.27 14.53 7.98
N PHE A 90 9.04 15.84 7.73
CA PHE A 90 9.23 16.43 6.39
C PHE A 90 10.65 16.28 5.86
N LYS A 91 11.66 16.20 6.72
CA LYS A 91 13.06 16.00 6.33
C LYS A 91 13.31 14.67 5.60
N TYR A 92 12.43 13.69 5.80
CA TYR A 92 12.54 12.34 5.21
C TYR A 92 11.74 12.17 3.92
N PHE A 93 10.86 13.13 3.62
CA PHE A 93 10.14 13.14 2.34
C PHE A 93 11.01 13.74 1.25
N VAL A 94 10.63 13.44 0.00
CA VAL A 94 11.22 14.12 -1.16
C VAL A 94 10.88 15.61 -1.08
N PRO A 95 11.85 16.52 -1.27
CA PRO A 95 11.60 17.95 -1.26
C PRO A 95 10.46 18.32 -2.23
N SER A 96 9.48 19.05 -1.72
CA SER A 96 8.26 19.37 -2.46
C SER A 96 7.66 20.68 -1.96
N GLU A 97 6.95 21.38 -2.84
CA GLU A 97 6.31 22.65 -2.56
C GLU A 97 4.81 22.57 -2.84
N VAL A 98 3.99 23.13 -1.95
CA VAL A 98 2.56 23.35 -2.19
C VAL A 98 2.44 24.64 -2.98
N MET A 99 1.87 24.58 -4.16
CA MET A 99 1.84 25.71 -5.11
C MET A 99 0.67 26.66 -4.84
N ASN A 100 -0.33 26.23 -4.09
CA ASN A 100 -1.53 27.00 -3.76
C ASN A 100 -1.24 28.11 -2.76
N VAL A 101 -1.90 29.26 -2.93
CA VAL A 101 -1.80 30.39 -2.00
C VAL A 101 -2.64 30.13 -0.73
N ASN A 102 -3.85 29.59 -0.90
CA ASN A 102 -4.79 29.31 0.18
C ASN A 102 -5.22 27.84 0.18
N PRO A 103 -4.30 26.88 0.46
CA PRO A 103 -4.61 25.44 0.37
C PRO A 103 -5.72 24.99 1.32
N GLU A 104 -6.03 25.78 2.36
CA GLU A 104 -7.07 25.48 3.32
C GLU A 104 -8.49 25.63 2.73
N SER A 105 -8.71 26.63 1.87
CA SER A 105 -10.03 26.93 1.28
C SER A 105 -10.19 26.39 -0.14
N GLU A 106 -9.10 26.17 -0.86
CA GLU A 106 -9.14 25.69 -2.23
C GLU A 106 -9.44 24.20 -2.31
N ARG A 107 -10.24 23.78 -3.31
CA ARG A 107 -10.58 22.37 -3.56
C ARG A 107 -9.45 21.59 -4.21
N ILE A 108 -8.77 22.22 -5.18
CA ILE A 108 -7.72 21.60 -5.99
C ILE A 108 -6.36 22.06 -5.50
N ILE A 109 -5.59 21.12 -4.96
CA ILE A 109 -4.28 21.37 -4.38
C ILE A 109 -3.21 20.77 -5.30
N LEU A 110 -2.22 21.57 -5.65
CA LEU A 110 -1.05 21.12 -6.41
C LEU A 110 0.20 21.10 -5.53
N ILE A 111 0.81 19.93 -5.43
CA ILE A 111 2.09 19.73 -4.76
C ILE A 111 3.12 19.34 -5.80
N ASN A 112 4.16 20.13 -6.00
CA ASN A 112 5.26 19.83 -6.89
C ASN A 112 6.41 19.17 -6.12
N GLN A 113 6.83 17.97 -6.51
CA GLN A 113 8.10 17.38 -6.08
C GLN A 113 9.25 17.97 -6.92
N LEU A 114 10.37 18.30 -6.27
CA LEU A 114 11.53 18.90 -6.93
C LEU A 114 12.36 17.89 -7.73
N GLN A 115 12.12 16.60 -7.52
CA GLN A 115 12.75 15.51 -8.27
C GLN A 115 11.78 14.34 -8.44
N ASN A 116 11.89 13.63 -9.57
CA ASN A 116 11.12 12.42 -9.78
C ASN A 116 11.57 11.33 -8.82
N ALA A 117 10.66 10.83 -7.99
CA ALA A 117 10.94 9.80 -6.99
C ALA A 117 10.01 8.59 -7.08
N GLY A 118 9.07 8.61 -8.01
CA GLY A 118 8.14 7.53 -8.33
C GLY A 118 6.80 7.62 -7.61
N VAL A 119 5.83 6.88 -8.14
CA VAL A 119 4.42 6.93 -7.76
C VAL A 119 4.19 6.77 -6.24
N GLY A 120 4.91 5.87 -5.58
CA GLY A 120 4.78 5.67 -4.13
C GLY A 120 5.25 6.87 -3.32
N SER A 121 6.24 7.62 -3.80
CA SER A 121 6.68 8.87 -3.18
C SER A 121 5.62 9.96 -3.30
N ALA A 122 5.02 10.09 -4.47
CA ALA A 122 3.93 11.05 -4.72
C ALA A 122 2.72 10.76 -3.82
N ILE A 123 2.28 9.49 -3.76
CA ILE A 123 1.18 9.08 -2.88
C ILE A 123 1.51 9.35 -1.41
N ALA A 124 2.72 8.99 -0.94
CA ALA A 124 3.15 9.24 0.42
C ALA A 124 3.11 10.73 0.79
N ARG A 125 3.50 11.60 -0.15
CA ARG A 125 3.44 13.06 0.04
C ARG A 125 2.00 13.58 0.10
N GLY A 126 1.11 13.07 -0.74
CA GLY A 126 -0.32 13.37 -0.70
C GLY A 126 -0.97 12.88 0.61
N TYR A 127 -0.67 11.67 1.05
CA TYR A 127 -1.10 11.15 2.35
C TYR A 127 -0.62 12.00 3.52
N LYS A 128 0.61 12.49 3.46
CA LYS A 128 1.15 13.40 4.49
C LYS A 128 0.34 14.70 4.54
N TRP A 129 0.00 15.28 3.38
CA TRP A 129 -0.84 16.47 3.31
C TRP A 129 -2.23 16.20 3.93
N CYS A 130 -2.90 15.12 3.52
CA CYS A 130 -4.22 14.75 4.07
C CYS A 130 -4.18 14.47 5.58
N LYS A 131 -3.12 13.82 6.07
CA LYS A 131 -2.88 13.60 7.51
C LYS A 131 -2.73 14.91 8.27
N ASP A 132 -1.97 15.87 7.74
CA ASP A 132 -1.71 17.16 8.38
C ASP A 132 -2.97 18.03 8.45
N TYR A 133 -3.86 17.89 7.47
CA TYR A 133 -5.15 18.58 7.43
C TYR A 133 -6.32 17.78 8.00
N ASN A 134 -6.06 16.67 8.71
CA ASN A 134 -7.05 15.83 9.39
C ASN A 134 -8.22 15.39 8.49
N ILE A 135 -7.92 14.99 7.25
CA ILE A 135 -8.92 14.46 6.33
C ILE A 135 -9.38 13.08 6.80
N ASP A 136 -10.68 12.88 6.97
CA ASP A 136 -11.27 11.64 7.50
C ASP A 136 -11.02 10.41 6.61
N CYS A 137 -11.17 10.59 5.31
CA CYS A 137 -10.97 9.53 4.32
C CYS A 137 -10.14 10.06 3.14
N THR A 138 -9.05 9.39 2.82
CA THR A 138 -8.18 9.74 1.71
C THR A 138 -8.17 8.61 0.68
N ALA A 139 -8.73 8.86 -0.50
CA ALA A 139 -8.64 7.93 -1.63
C ALA A 139 -7.41 8.22 -2.49
N VAL A 140 -6.97 7.22 -3.24
CA VAL A 140 -5.93 7.34 -4.27
C VAL A 140 -6.55 6.98 -5.61
N MET A 141 -6.37 7.84 -6.59
CA MET A 141 -6.79 7.63 -7.96
C MET A 141 -5.65 8.01 -8.90
N ALA A 142 -5.34 7.16 -9.88
CA ALA A 142 -4.25 7.44 -10.82
C ALA A 142 -4.66 8.55 -11.81
N GLY A 143 -3.67 9.36 -12.21
CA GLY A 143 -3.88 10.43 -13.19
C GLY A 143 -3.99 9.95 -14.65
N ASP A 144 -3.91 8.63 -14.90
CA ASP A 144 -3.92 8.00 -16.23
C ASP A 144 -5.32 7.57 -16.72
N GLY A 145 -6.38 7.91 -15.96
CA GLY A 145 -7.76 7.60 -16.32
C GLY A 145 -8.18 6.14 -16.17
N GLN A 146 -7.32 5.24 -15.69
CA GLN A 146 -7.65 3.81 -15.53
C GLN A 146 -8.57 3.50 -14.34
N MET A 147 -9.00 4.50 -13.59
CA MET A 147 -9.87 4.35 -12.42
C MET A 147 -11.16 5.14 -12.65
N ASP A 148 -12.31 4.44 -12.63
CA ASP A 148 -13.61 5.06 -12.84
C ASP A 148 -13.99 5.92 -11.62
N PRO A 149 -14.15 7.25 -11.76
CA PRO A 149 -14.58 8.11 -10.67
C PRO A 149 -15.95 7.76 -10.07
N ALA A 150 -16.82 7.12 -10.86
CA ALA A 150 -18.11 6.66 -10.38
C ALA A 150 -18.03 5.56 -9.31
N GLU A 151 -16.91 4.83 -9.25
CA GLU A 151 -16.67 3.80 -8.24
C GLU A 151 -16.06 4.36 -6.94
N LEU A 152 -15.68 5.64 -6.91
CA LEU A 152 -15.03 6.28 -5.77
C LEU A 152 -15.90 6.25 -4.51
N GLU A 153 -17.22 6.43 -4.64
CA GLU A 153 -18.15 6.35 -3.52
C GLU A 153 -18.14 4.96 -2.89
N SER A 154 -18.12 3.90 -3.68
CA SER A 154 -18.10 2.52 -3.19
C SER A 154 -16.82 2.20 -2.42
N ILE A 155 -15.70 2.82 -2.80
CA ILE A 155 -14.39 2.65 -2.13
C ILE A 155 -14.31 3.48 -0.84
N CYS A 156 -14.88 4.69 -0.82
CA CYS A 156 -14.85 5.57 0.36
C CYS A 156 -15.87 5.18 1.44
N THR A 157 -17.05 4.66 1.04
CA THR A 157 -18.15 4.37 1.96
C THR A 157 -17.76 3.44 3.11
N PRO A 158 -17.04 2.31 2.93
CA PRO A 158 -16.67 1.46 4.07
C PRO A 158 -15.72 2.16 5.06
N VAL A 159 -14.85 3.07 4.58
CA VAL A 159 -13.99 3.87 5.48
C VAL A 159 -14.83 4.81 6.33
N VAL A 160 -15.79 5.50 5.72
CA VAL A 160 -16.58 6.58 6.33
C VAL A 160 -17.65 6.03 7.25
N VAL A 161 -18.39 5.00 6.82
CA VAL A 161 -19.58 4.47 7.51
C VAL A 161 -19.24 3.35 8.46
N GLU A 162 -18.36 2.43 8.05
CA GLU A 162 -18.07 1.20 8.78
C GLU A 162 -16.75 1.27 9.56
N ASN A 163 -16.04 2.40 9.48
CA ASN A 163 -14.74 2.62 10.11
C ASN A 163 -13.68 1.58 9.71
N ILE A 164 -13.71 1.12 8.47
CA ILE A 164 -12.65 0.30 7.89
C ILE A 164 -11.41 1.17 7.69
N ASP A 165 -10.24 0.67 8.05
CA ASP A 165 -9.01 1.47 7.97
C ASP A 165 -8.48 1.62 6.56
N TYR A 166 -8.63 0.57 5.74
CA TYR A 166 -8.11 0.55 4.38
C TYR A 166 -9.04 -0.24 3.47
N VAL A 167 -9.50 0.41 2.42
CA VAL A 167 -10.33 -0.20 1.38
C VAL A 167 -9.55 -0.27 0.09
N LYS A 168 -9.66 -1.39 -0.61
CA LYS A 168 -8.91 -1.66 -1.83
C LYS A 168 -9.86 -2.13 -2.93
N GLY A 169 -9.76 -1.50 -4.10
CA GLY A 169 -10.48 -1.95 -5.28
C GLY A 169 -9.94 -3.30 -5.76
N ASN A 170 -10.83 -4.20 -6.15
CA ASN A 170 -10.48 -5.52 -6.68
C ASN A 170 -11.06 -5.71 -8.08
N ARG A 171 -10.17 -5.73 -9.07
CA ARG A 171 -10.50 -5.93 -10.49
C ARG A 171 -10.67 -7.40 -10.86
N LEU A 172 -10.06 -8.31 -10.05
CA LEU A 172 -9.95 -9.72 -10.39
C LEU A 172 -11.27 -10.49 -10.15
N ILE A 173 -12.13 -9.98 -9.25
CA ILE A 173 -13.45 -10.58 -8.98
C ILE A 173 -14.53 -10.10 -9.96
N HIS A 174 -14.28 -9.02 -10.71
CA HIS A 174 -15.24 -8.53 -11.69
C HIS A 174 -15.47 -9.54 -12.83
N ARG A 175 -16.70 -9.69 -13.27
CA ARG A 175 -17.10 -10.67 -14.31
C ARG A 175 -16.31 -10.56 -15.61
N SER A 176 -15.89 -9.35 -15.99
CA SER A 176 -15.10 -9.11 -17.20
C SER A 176 -13.59 -9.29 -17.01
N ALA A 177 -13.11 -9.58 -15.81
CA ALA A 177 -11.67 -9.60 -15.50
C ALA A 177 -10.84 -10.47 -16.46
N LEU A 178 -11.27 -11.71 -16.70
CA LEU A 178 -10.60 -12.66 -17.60
C LEU A 178 -10.64 -12.25 -19.07
N LEU A 179 -11.60 -11.41 -19.46
CA LEU A 179 -11.79 -10.97 -20.85
C LEU A 179 -11.00 -9.68 -21.14
N VAL A 180 -10.93 -8.77 -20.15
CA VAL A 180 -10.35 -7.43 -20.32
C VAL A 180 -8.88 -7.39 -19.90
N ILE A 181 -8.51 -8.11 -18.83
CA ILE A 181 -7.12 -8.09 -18.32
C ILE A 181 -6.23 -8.97 -19.21
N PRO A 182 -5.11 -8.46 -19.76
CA PRO A 182 -4.18 -9.27 -20.53
C PRO A 182 -3.68 -10.49 -19.72
N LYS A 183 -3.73 -11.69 -20.29
CA LYS A 183 -3.44 -12.98 -19.62
C LYS A 183 -2.12 -12.98 -18.84
N VAL A 184 -1.06 -12.41 -19.43
CA VAL A 184 0.27 -12.33 -18.78
C VAL A 184 0.21 -11.46 -17.53
N ARG A 185 -0.52 -10.34 -17.57
CA ARG A 185 -0.74 -9.48 -16.39
C ARG A 185 -1.60 -10.18 -15.34
N TYR A 186 -2.64 -10.89 -15.76
CA TYR A 186 -3.51 -11.65 -14.85
C TYR A 186 -2.71 -12.69 -14.05
N ILE A 187 -1.93 -13.55 -14.75
CA ILE A 187 -1.08 -14.56 -14.10
C ILE A 187 -0.01 -13.91 -13.21
N GLY A 188 0.68 -12.88 -13.71
CA GLY A 188 1.70 -12.17 -12.94
C GLY A 188 1.14 -11.53 -11.66
N ASN A 189 -0.03 -10.90 -11.75
CA ASN A 189 -0.73 -10.33 -10.61
C ASN A 189 -1.15 -11.41 -9.60
N SER A 190 -1.65 -12.56 -10.09
CA SER A 190 -2.04 -13.68 -9.22
C SER A 190 -0.87 -14.24 -8.43
N VAL A 191 0.29 -14.45 -9.06
CA VAL A 191 1.52 -14.91 -8.38
C VAL A 191 1.98 -13.87 -7.33
N LEU A 192 2.04 -12.59 -7.71
CA LEU A 192 2.40 -11.53 -6.76
C LEU A 192 1.39 -11.41 -5.62
N SER A 193 0.11 -11.65 -5.89
CA SER A 193 -0.92 -11.65 -4.85
C SER A 193 -0.70 -12.75 -3.83
N ILE A 194 -0.35 -13.98 -4.24
CA ILE A 194 -0.03 -15.07 -3.32
C ILE A 194 1.18 -14.69 -2.44
N LEU A 195 2.26 -14.20 -3.04
CA LEU A 195 3.44 -13.75 -2.28
C LEU A 195 3.11 -12.63 -1.31
N THR A 196 2.24 -11.71 -1.72
CA THR A 196 1.81 -10.58 -0.87
C THR A 196 0.93 -11.04 0.27
N LYS A 197 0.02 -12.01 0.07
CA LYS A 197 -0.77 -12.63 1.15
C LYS A 197 0.14 -13.17 2.24
N VAL A 198 1.12 -13.96 1.88
CA VAL A 198 2.11 -14.53 2.82
C VAL A 198 2.92 -13.43 3.51
N ALA A 199 3.39 -12.44 2.76
CA ALA A 199 4.22 -11.38 3.33
C ALA A 199 3.45 -10.42 4.22
N SER A 200 2.22 -10.07 3.85
CA SER A 200 1.41 -9.07 4.55
C SER A 200 0.55 -9.65 5.68
N GLY A 201 0.14 -10.92 5.59
CA GLY A 201 -0.82 -11.54 6.50
C GLY A 201 -2.28 -11.19 6.20
N TYR A 202 -2.58 -10.44 5.14
CA TYR A 202 -3.94 -10.26 4.64
C TYR A 202 -4.28 -11.38 3.65
N TRP A 203 -4.68 -12.52 4.18
CA TRP A 203 -4.85 -13.76 3.42
C TRP A 203 -6.00 -13.74 2.41
N HIS A 204 -7.02 -12.91 2.64
CA HIS A 204 -8.22 -12.83 1.80
C HIS A 204 -8.11 -11.80 0.65
N VAL A 205 -7.08 -10.94 0.66
CA VAL A 205 -6.89 -9.94 -0.40
C VAL A 205 -6.50 -10.60 -1.72
N SER A 206 -7.26 -10.36 -2.78
CA SER A 206 -7.07 -11.01 -4.08
C SER A 206 -6.32 -10.11 -5.08
N ASP A 207 -6.69 -8.84 -5.23
CA ASP A 207 -6.00 -7.89 -6.10
C ASP A 207 -5.03 -7.01 -5.31
N THR A 208 -3.84 -7.52 -5.05
CA THR A 208 -2.83 -6.78 -4.29
C THR A 208 -2.16 -5.66 -5.10
N GLN A 209 -2.36 -5.62 -6.42
CA GLN A 209 -1.63 -4.72 -7.33
C GLN A 209 -2.40 -3.44 -7.66
N THR A 210 -3.71 -3.38 -7.43
CA THR A 210 -4.49 -2.16 -7.71
C THR A 210 -4.03 -1.00 -6.82
N GLY A 211 -3.96 0.19 -7.41
CA GLY A 211 -3.70 1.44 -6.69
C GLY A 211 -4.98 2.19 -6.28
N TYR A 212 -6.16 1.75 -6.74
CA TYR A 212 -7.43 2.37 -6.36
C TYR A 212 -7.82 1.97 -4.95
N THR A 213 -7.64 2.86 -4.00
CA THR A 213 -7.72 2.56 -2.57
C THR A 213 -8.26 3.76 -1.79
N ALA A 214 -8.82 3.50 -0.61
CA ALA A 214 -9.13 4.55 0.38
C ALA A 214 -8.56 4.17 1.75
N ILE A 215 -8.11 5.16 2.50
CA ILE A 215 -7.47 4.99 3.80
C ILE A 215 -8.07 5.96 4.82
N SER A 216 -8.27 5.49 6.05
CA SER A 216 -8.75 6.31 7.15
C SER A 216 -7.65 7.20 7.74
N LEU A 217 -8.03 8.32 8.36
CA LEU A 217 -7.10 9.17 9.11
C LEU A 217 -6.38 8.38 10.21
N ARG A 218 -7.09 7.46 10.89
CA ARG A 218 -6.51 6.58 11.90
C ARG A 218 -5.36 5.74 11.35
N ALA A 219 -5.54 5.15 10.16
CA ALA A 219 -4.51 4.36 9.51
C ALA A 219 -3.33 5.23 9.06
N LEU A 220 -3.57 6.45 8.54
CA LEU A 220 -2.50 7.40 8.20
C LEU A 220 -1.64 7.79 9.40
N HIS A 221 -2.23 7.89 10.61
CA HIS A 221 -1.49 8.14 11.84
C HIS A 221 -0.72 6.92 12.36
N SER A 222 -1.15 5.71 12.02
CA SER A 222 -0.58 4.46 12.55
C SER A 222 0.67 3.98 11.80
N ILE A 223 0.96 4.54 10.62
CA ILE A 223 2.08 4.14 9.76
C ILE A 223 3.07 5.31 9.52
N ARG A 224 4.33 4.96 9.24
CA ARG A 224 5.35 5.92 8.84
C ARG A 224 5.28 6.17 7.33
N LEU A 225 4.66 7.29 6.94
CA LEU A 225 4.41 7.63 5.53
C LEU A 225 5.70 7.81 4.72
N TYR A 226 6.74 8.40 5.30
CA TYR A 226 8.04 8.61 4.64
C TYR A 226 8.81 7.30 4.33
N ASP A 227 8.47 6.20 5.02
CA ASP A 227 9.08 4.88 4.83
C ASP A 227 8.34 4.04 3.76
N ILE A 228 7.32 4.58 3.10
CA ILE A 228 6.57 3.90 2.05
C ILE A 228 7.47 3.66 0.84
N TYR A 229 7.35 2.46 0.24
CA TYR A 229 8.13 2.10 -0.94
C TYR A 229 7.80 3.02 -2.12
N LYS A 230 8.82 3.65 -2.69
CA LYS A 230 8.67 4.78 -3.63
C LYS A 230 8.20 4.40 -5.05
N SER A 231 8.25 3.13 -5.44
CA SER A 231 7.95 2.66 -6.80
C SER A 231 6.75 1.71 -6.85
N TYR A 232 6.57 0.95 -7.92
CA TYR A 232 5.43 0.05 -8.20
C TYR A 232 5.13 -1.01 -7.12
N GLY A 233 6.05 -1.31 -6.20
CA GLY A 233 5.81 -2.18 -5.04
C GLY A 233 5.05 -1.52 -3.88
N MET A 234 4.69 -0.23 -4.01
CA MET A 234 4.01 0.53 -2.96
C MET A 234 2.71 -0.13 -2.45
N PRO A 235 1.79 -0.64 -3.29
CA PRO A 235 0.58 -1.27 -2.78
C PRO A 235 0.86 -2.49 -1.89
N ASN A 236 1.88 -3.28 -2.23
CA ASN A 236 2.29 -4.45 -1.45
C ASN A 236 2.95 -4.05 -0.11
N ASP A 237 3.81 -3.04 -0.11
CA ASP A 237 4.45 -2.50 1.09
C ASP A 237 3.43 -1.88 2.06
N MET A 238 2.42 -1.19 1.52
CA MET A 238 1.31 -0.65 2.31
C MET A 238 0.56 -1.74 3.07
N LEU A 239 0.23 -2.86 2.42
CA LEU A 239 -0.45 -3.98 3.08
C LEU A 239 0.36 -4.52 4.26
N VAL A 240 1.68 -4.66 4.11
CA VAL A 240 2.53 -5.11 5.22
C VAL A 240 2.54 -4.11 6.37
N LYS A 241 2.70 -2.82 6.08
CA LYS A 241 2.72 -1.76 7.11
C LYS A 241 1.39 -1.65 7.85
N LEU A 242 0.27 -1.73 7.13
CA LEU A 242 -1.07 -1.69 7.69
C LEU A 242 -1.34 -2.91 8.60
N ASN A 243 -0.90 -4.11 8.19
CA ASN A 243 -1.02 -5.30 9.02
C ASN A 243 -0.20 -5.22 10.32
N ILE A 244 1.06 -4.71 10.24
CA ILE A 244 1.88 -4.44 11.43
C ILE A 244 1.18 -3.44 12.36
N ALA A 245 0.40 -2.51 11.81
CA ALA A 245 -0.35 -1.51 12.56
C ALA A 245 -1.75 -2.02 13.02
N PHE A 246 -2.10 -3.27 12.77
CA PHE A 246 -3.41 -3.87 13.09
C PHE A 246 -4.59 -3.14 12.42
N CYS A 247 -4.40 -2.60 11.23
CA CYS A 247 -5.45 -1.94 10.47
C CYS A 247 -6.40 -2.96 9.85
N THR A 248 -7.69 -2.66 9.86
CA THR A 248 -8.71 -3.45 9.17
C THR A 248 -8.69 -3.17 7.67
N LEU A 249 -9.02 -4.20 6.87
CA LEU A 249 -8.99 -4.12 5.41
C LEU A 249 -10.24 -4.74 4.82
N ARG A 250 -10.73 -4.13 3.71
CA ARG A 250 -11.80 -4.67 2.86
C ARG A 250 -11.44 -4.52 1.39
N GLU A 251 -11.84 -5.49 0.58
CA GLU A 251 -11.87 -5.34 -0.88
C GLU A 251 -13.27 -4.98 -1.36
N VAL A 252 -13.33 -4.13 -2.38
CA VAL A 252 -14.55 -3.73 -3.09
C VAL A 252 -14.36 -4.05 -4.57
N GLU A 253 -15.37 -4.67 -5.20
CA GLU A 253 -15.35 -4.94 -6.63
C GLU A 253 -15.29 -3.65 -7.43
N ILE A 254 -14.37 -3.59 -8.40
CA ILE A 254 -14.25 -2.49 -9.36
C ILE A 254 -14.06 -3.02 -10.78
N LYS A 255 -14.41 -2.21 -11.77
CA LYS A 255 -14.25 -2.54 -13.18
C LYS A 255 -12.77 -2.50 -13.59
N PRO A 256 -12.26 -3.50 -14.31
CA PRO A 256 -10.96 -3.43 -14.96
C PRO A 256 -11.04 -2.53 -16.20
N ILE A 257 -10.31 -1.43 -16.22
CA ILE A 257 -10.23 -0.50 -17.36
C ILE A 257 -8.84 -0.63 -17.99
N TYR A 258 -8.80 -0.94 -19.29
CA TYR A 258 -7.60 -1.10 -20.10
C TYR A 258 -7.85 -0.55 -21.51
N ASP A 259 -6.77 -0.26 -22.22
CA ASP A 259 -6.78 0.15 -23.64
C ASP A 259 -7.49 1.50 -23.90
N ILE A 260 -7.39 2.45 -22.96
CA ILE A 260 -7.91 3.82 -23.09
C ILE A 260 -6.84 4.84 -23.51
N GLY A 261 -5.73 4.37 -24.12
CA GLY A 261 -4.63 5.21 -24.58
C GLY A 261 -3.42 5.28 -23.65
N GLU A 262 -3.46 4.55 -22.54
CA GLU A 262 -2.35 4.49 -21.59
C GLU A 262 -1.12 3.77 -22.18
N LYS A 263 0.08 4.28 -21.89
CA LYS A 263 1.35 3.62 -22.21
C LYS A 263 1.93 3.00 -20.96
N SER A 264 1.94 1.66 -20.88
CA SER A 264 2.58 0.98 -19.75
C SER A 264 4.07 1.29 -19.69
N LYS A 265 4.47 2.05 -18.67
CA LYS A 265 5.88 2.38 -18.38
C LYS A 265 6.59 1.23 -17.64
N MET A 266 5.88 0.13 -17.29
CA MET A 266 6.36 -0.95 -16.43
C MET A 266 7.05 -2.08 -17.23
N LYS A 267 8.31 -2.38 -16.90
CA LYS A 267 9.04 -3.54 -17.42
C LYS A 267 8.89 -4.73 -16.46
N ILE A 268 7.94 -5.63 -16.75
CA ILE A 268 7.53 -6.76 -15.90
C ILE A 268 8.73 -7.59 -15.39
N GLY A 269 9.65 -7.98 -16.30
CA GLY A 269 10.82 -8.81 -15.95
C GLY A 269 11.79 -8.19 -14.94
N LYS A 270 11.81 -6.83 -14.81
CA LYS A 270 12.63 -6.13 -13.80
C LYS A 270 11.86 -5.84 -12.50
N VAL A 271 10.56 -5.74 -12.59
CA VAL A 271 9.68 -5.36 -11.45
C VAL A 271 9.40 -6.56 -10.55
N ILE A 272 9.09 -7.74 -11.13
CA ILE A 272 8.78 -8.95 -10.35
C ILE A 272 9.90 -9.32 -9.36
N PRO A 273 11.19 -9.46 -9.76
CA PRO A 273 12.25 -9.81 -8.80
C PRO A 273 12.41 -8.79 -7.68
N ARG A 274 12.26 -7.48 -8.00
CA ARG A 274 12.35 -6.41 -6.99
C ARG A 274 11.22 -6.47 -5.97
N ILE A 275 10.00 -6.69 -6.43
CA ILE A 275 8.84 -6.82 -5.55
C ILE A 275 8.94 -8.11 -4.72
N SER A 276 9.36 -9.24 -5.31
CA SER A 276 9.56 -10.49 -4.57
C SER A 276 10.59 -10.32 -3.45
N TRP A 277 11.70 -9.63 -3.72
CA TRP A 277 12.71 -9.32 -2.70
C TRP A 277 12.19 -8.37 -1.62
N LEU A 278 11.40 -7.35 -2.01
CA LEU A 278 10.70 -6.47 -1.08
C LEU A 278 9.80 -7.28 -0.15
N LEU A 279 8.97 -8.17 -0.72
CA LEU A 279 8.03 -9.01 0.03
C LEU A 279 8.75 -9.97 0.97
N PHE A 280 9.85 -10.59 0.52
CA PHE A 280 10.69 -11.45 1.36
C PHE A 280 11.20 -10.70 2.60
N LYS A 281 11.79 -9.52 2.42
CA LYS A 281 12.23 -8.69 3.54
C LYS A 281 11.07 -8.26 4.45
N SER A 282 9.95 -7.90 3.84
CA SER A 282 8.76 -7.42 4.54
C SER A 282 8.10 -8.51 5.37
N PHE A 283 8.13 -9.77 4.92
CA PHE A 283 7.69 -10.93 5.67
C PHE A 283 8.44 -11.04 7.01
N PHE A 284 9.78 -11.06 6.98
CA PHE A 284 10.58 -11.12 8.21
C PHE A 284 10.39 -9.86 9.06
N LYS A 285 10.36 -8.66 8.45
CA LYS A 285 10.07 -7.42 9.18
C LYS A 285 8.74 -7.50 9.94
N ARG A 286 7.67 -8.06 9.31
CA ARG A 286 6.38 -8.27 9.96
C ARG A 286 6.48 -9.28 11.10
N LEU A 287 7.14 -10.43 10.90
CA LEU A 287 7.34 -11.42 11.95
C LEU A 287 7.99 -10.83 13.20
N TRP A 288 9.06 -10.06 13.04
CA TRP A 288 9.75 -9.45 14.16
C TRP A 288 8.96 -8.32 14.80
N LEU A 289 8.43 -7.37 14.01
CA LEU A 289 7.76 -6.19 14.56
C LEU A 289 6.39 -6.51 15.15
N LYS A 290 5.58 -7.33 14.48
CA LYS A 290 4.23 -7.66 14.94
C LYS A 290 4.26 -8.74 16.01
N TYR A 291 4.90 -9.88 15.72
CA TYR A 291 4.77 -11.11 16.53
C TYR A 291 5.89 -11.34 17.55
N LEU A 292 6.91 -10.48 17.62
CA LEU A 292 7.88 -10.50 18.71
C LEU A 292 7.78 -9.26 19.58
N PHE A 293 7.81 -8.05 18.95
CA PHE A 293 7.94 -6.81 19.72
C PHE A 293 6.61 -6.18 20.11
N ARG A 294 5.55 -6.32 19.31
CA ARG A 294 4.23 -5.73 19.62
C ARG A 294 3.34 -6.70 20.39
N ASP A 295 3.27 -7.94 19.91
CA ASP A 295 2.37 -8.97 20.46
C ASP A 295 3.11 -10.29 20.39
N PHE A 296 3.73 -10.72 21.52
CA PHE A 296 4.49 -11.96 21.54
C PHE A 296 3.58 -13.16 21.25
N HIS A 297 3.71 -13.70 20.04
CA HIS A 297 2.86 -14.78 19.56
C HIS A 297 3.66 -16.05 19.25
N PRO A 298 3.20 -17.25 19.64
CA PRO A 298 3.90 -18.52 19.38
C PRO A 298 4.25 -18.78 17.91
N LEU A 299 3.48 -18.25 16.99
CA LEU A 299 3.73 -18.34 15.55
C LEU A 299 5.13 -17.81 15.16
N PHE A 300 5.68 -16.82 15.86
CA PHE A 300 7.03 -16.35 15.64
C PHE A 300 8.05 -17.47 15.86
N LEU A 301 7.91 -18.22 16.94
CA LEU A 301 8.77 -19.35 17.26
C LEU A 301 8.62 -20.47 16.23
N LEU A 302 7.38 -20.79 15.83
CA LEU A 302 7.10 -21.85 14.86
C LEU A 302 7.70 -21.55 13.48
N TYR A 303 7.58 -20.31 12.97
CA TYR A 303 8.22 -19.94 11.71
C TYR A 303 9.74 -20.07 11.79
N ASN A 304 10.36 -19.51 12.84
CA ASN A 304 11.81 -19.58 12.99
C ASN A 304 12.31 -21.01 13.17
N LEU A 305 11.64 -21.83 13.96
CA LEU A 305 11.99 -23.24 14.14
C LEU A 305 11.80 -24.05 12.85
N GLY A 306 10.71 -23.81 12.12
CA GLY A 306 10.46 -24.45 10.83
C GLY A 306 11.55 -24.15 9.81
N PHE A 307 11.93 -22.87 9.67
CA PHE A 307 13.04 -22.46 8.78
C PHE A 307 14.36 -23.06 9.25
N PHE A 308 14.65 -23.07 10.55
CA PHE A 308 15.85 -23.65 11.10
C PHE A 308 15.97 -25.13 10.78
N LEU A 309 14.90 -25.92 11.00
CA LEU A 309 14.89 -27.35 10.70
C LEU A 309 15.07 -27.63 9.20
N LEU A 310 14.42 -26.84 8.33
CA LEU A 310 14.60 -26.97 6.89
C LEU A 310 16.05 -26.66 6.46
N ILE A 311 16.67 -25.63 7.03
CA ILE A 311 18.09 -25.31 6.76
C ILE A 311 18.97 -26.46 7.24
N CYS A 312 18.72 -27.02 8.44
CA CYS A 312 19.46 -28.18 8.96
C CYS A 312 19.25 -29.45 8.13
N SER A 313 18.16 -29.58 7.37
CA SER A 313 17.93 -30.73 6.48
C SER A 313 18.79 -30.71 5.23
N VAL A 314 19.25 -29.51 4.77
CA VAL A 314 20.00 -29.34 3.50
C VAL A 314 21.28 -30.18 3.44
N PRO A 315 22.16 -30.22 4.45
CA PRO A 315 23.37 -31.04 4.39
C PRO A 315 23.08 -32.54 4.18
N TYR A 316 22.03 -33.05 4.82
CA TYR A 316 21.61 -34.45 4.65
C TYR A 316 21.04 -34.69 3.25
N PHE A 317 20.25 -33.77 2.71
CA PHE A 317 19.78 -33.81 1.33
C PHE A 317 20.93 -33.86 0.33
N LEU A 318 21.93 -32.99 0.47
CA LEU A 318 23.11 -32.96 -0.41
C LEU A 318 23.93 -34.28 -0.31
N LYS A 319 24.04 -34.84 0.91
CA LYS A 319 24.71 -36.14 1.11
C LYS A 319 23.98 -37.26 0.39
N ILE A 320 22.64 -37.29 0.48
CA ILE A 320 21.81 -38.28 -0.23
C ILE A 320 21.96 -38.12 -1.76
N MET A 321 21.88 -36.89 -2.26
CA MET A 321 22.03 -36.59 -3.68
C MET A 321 23.41 -37.01 -4.23
N ASN A 322 24.48 -36.70 -3.50
CA ASN A 322 25.84 -37.07 -3.89
C ASN A 322 26.02 -38.59 -3.91
N ALA A 323 25.47 -39.33 -2.92
CA ALA A 323 25.53 -40.78 -2.92
C ALA A 323 24.73 -41.41 -4.09
N PHE A 324 23.54 -40.81 -4.40
CA PHE A 324 22.73 -41.25 -5.53
C PHE A 324 23.46 -41.04 -6.88
N ILE A 325 24.10 -39.88 -7.09
CA ILE A 325 24.86 -39.58 -8.32
C ILE A 325 26.12 -40.44 -8.38
N GLY A 326 26.83 -40.65 -7.26
CA GLY A 326 28.06 -41.42 -7.16
C GLY A 326 27.86 -42.93 -7.10
N GLN A 327 26.62 -43.43 -7.15
CA GLN A 327 26.25 -44.85 -6.99
C GLN A 327 26.87 -45.51 -5.73
N THR A 328 27.01 -44.74 -4.67
CA THR A 328 27.56 -45.21 -3.38
C THR A 328 26.44 -45.57 -2.41
N GLU A 329 26.73 -46.48 -1.47
CA GLU A 329 25.74 -46.85 -0.44
C GLU A 329 25.42 -45.67 0.46
N ILE A 330 24.14 -45.47 0.71
CA ILE A 330 23.63 -44.44 1.61
C ILE A 330 23.34 -45.09 2.99
N GLY A 331 23.99 -44.58 4.01
CA GLY A 331 23.67 -45.01 5.38
C GLY A 331 22.25 -44.66 5.78
N THR A 332 21.61 -45.49 6.57
CA THR A 332 20.21 -45.30 7.05
C THR A 332 20.03 -44.02 7.86
N LEU A 333 21.02 -43.64 8.68
CA LEU A 333 20.93 -42.51 9.59
C LEU A 333 20.79 -41.14 8.86
N PRO A 334 21.57 -40.81 7.81
CA PRO A 334 21.36 -39.58 7.04
C PRO A 334 19.98 -39.47 6.39
N VAL A 335 19.42 -40.59 5.93
CA VAL A 335 18.08 -40.64 5.33
C VAL A 335 17.00 -40.35 6.38
N LEU A 336 17.07 -41.01 7.51
CA LEU A 336 16.13 -40.78 8.63
C LEU A 336 16.25 -39.33 9.16
N ALA A 337 17.46 -38.81 9.32
CA ALA A 337 17.67 -37.43 9.77
C ALA A 337 17.08 -36.41 8.76
N PHE A 338 17.28 -36.63 7.45
CA PHE A 338 16.66 -35.77 6.44
C PHE A 338 15.14 -35.77 6.53
N PHE A 339 14.51 -36.95 6.55
CA PHE A 339 13.04 -37.02 6.61
C PHE A 339 12.48 -36.42 7.90
N PHE A 340 13.11 -36.69 9.02
CA PHE A 340 12.67 -36.11 10.32
C PHE A 340 12.76 -34.57 10.29
N LEU A 341 13.89 -33.99 9.90
CA LEU A 341 14.07 -32.55 9.86
C LEU A 341 13.18 -31.88 8.82
N PHE A 342 13.05 -32.48 7.64
CA PHE A 342 12.27 -31.94 6.54
C PHE A 342 10.77 -31.97 6.84
N ILE A 343 10.24 -33.11 7.28
CA ILE A 343 8.81 -33.26 7.60
C ILE A 343 8.44 -32.37 8.78
N SER A 344 9.25 -32.42 9.86
CA SER A 344 9.01 -31.54 11.03
C SER A 344 9.11 -30.06 10.66
N GLY A 345 10.09 -29.66 9.85
CA GLY A 345 10.24 -28.27 9.38
C GLY A 345 9.01 -27.80 8.61
N ILE A 346 8.52 -28.59 7.64
CA ILE A 346 7.30 -28.28 6.89
C ILE A 346 6.09 -28.22 7.82
N GLN A 347 5.96 -29.16 8.75
CA GLN A 347 4.85 -29.22 9.69
C GLN A 347 4.80 -27.94 10.56
N PHE A 348 5.94 -27.48 11.11
CA PHE A 348 6.00 -26.23 11.85
C PHE A 348 5.64 -25.01 11.00
N LEU A 349 6.09 -24.94 9.74
CA LEU A 349 5.71 -23.85 8.83
C LEU A 349 4.21 -23.85 8.51
N LEU A 350 3.60 -25.01 8.29
CA LEU A 350 2.16 -25.12 8.05
C LEU A 350 1.34 -24.68 9.26
N PHE A 351 1.74 -25.11 10.48
CA PHE A 351 1.11 -24.65 11.71
C PHE A 351 1.27 -23.15 11.92
N ALA A 352 2.45 -22.62 11.69
CA ALA A 352 2.69 -21.18 11.80
C ALA A 352 1.82 -20.39 10.81
N MET A 353 1.70 -20.88 9.55
CA MET A 353 0.85 -20.26 8.54
C MET A 353 -0.64 -20.33 8.92
N TRP A 354 -1.09 -21.45 9.46
CA TRP A 354 -2.47 -21.59 9.94
C TRP A 354 -2.78 -20.62 11.08
N MET A 355 -1.88 -20.50 12.06
CA MET A 355 -2.02 -19.52 13.14
C MET A 355 -1.98 -18.07 12.63
N ASP A 356 -1.15 -17.78 11.59
CA ASP A 356 -1.09 -16.46 10.95
C ASP A 356 -2.40 -16.11 10.26
N ILE A 357 -3.04 -17.08 9.60
CA ILE A 357 -4.37 -16.90 9.01
C ILE A 357 -5.38 -16.55 10.09
N GLN A 358 -5.44 -17.33 11.18
CA GLN A 358 -6.40 -17.13 12.26
C GLN A 358 -6.21 -15.79 12.99
N ASP A 359 -4.96 -15.39 13.31
CA ASP A 359 -4.71 -14.10 13.97
C ASP A 359 -5.14 -12.92 13.11
N ASN A 360 -4.96 -13.02 11.79
CA ASN A 360 -5.29 -11.93 10.86
C ASN A 360 -6.74 -11.95 10.36
N GLU A 361 -7.54 -12.99 10.67
CA GLU A 361 -8.97 -13.06 10.31
C GLU A 361 -9.74 -11.82 10.77
N ARG A 362 -9.48 -11.37 12.00
CA ARG A 362 -10.10 -10.19 12.62
C ARG A 362 -9.82 -8.87 11.85
N LEU A 363 -8.80 -8.85 11.01
CA LEU A 363 -8.42 -7.66 10.22
C LEU A 363 -9.12 -7.62 8.85
N ASN A 364 -9.78 -8.70 8.43
CA ASN A 364 -10.60 -8.75 7.21
C ASN A 364 -12.06 -8.45 7.56
N ARG A 365 -12.66 -7.50 6.85
CA ARG A 365 -14.02 -7.01 7.14
C ARG A 365 -14.88 -7.01 5.88
#